data_e6b6f911fb7631479683934377fbc9e5
#
_entry.id   e6b6f911fb7631479683934377fbc9e5
#
_cell.length_a   1.000
_cell.length_b   1.000
_cell.length_c   1.000
_cell.angle_alpha   90.00
_cell.angle_beta   90.00
_cell.angle_gamma   90.00
#
_symmetry.space_group_name_H-M   'P 1'
#
loop_
_entity.id
_entity.type
_entity.pdbx_description
1 polymer ?
#
loop_
_entity_poly.entity_id
_entity_poly.type
_entity_poly.pdbx_seq_one_letter_code
_entity_poly.pdbx_strand_id
1 'polypeptide(L)'
;MAASTVSFACTTDETASNDSDSSATAGLCSGVVLAGDISSRRDVDWFSFEVTQAGNINVSLDHNSRDDFDWDLYPSSGSSIASGATSQVPEVGGASVSTAGTYFLKVSRYSGTGWYDLTVDFPDADTGGGGNPEPDPDPQPEPGTCSYGSQPSKPGGFKGYLLGDAADACPSLTTGDGAVLLMGGGADVDASFSQNVRNHVGTGADVVILRSSGTDAYNDYLSSLMAADSVNTLIVDSVSKANSDYVEWAVKTAEFVFVSGGDQSEYLNLWVGTKVQAALQHVYDKGGVIGGTSAGMAIMSSTIYDPDGILGAISDEVVTDLCHETLNFSAGMLNIPALSNTVTDTHFQQRDRMGRAVVFLANQSSNHKVIAASEGTALFVKANGDSVAVGDNEVYVLYNGATTDLYQGQCGQAVIYDNVNRIKLLPSQSINLNTLNHNGNEITISVDGRNNNYYSPSSPY
;
A
#
# COMPACT_ATOMS: atom_id res chain seq x y z
N MET A 1 20.37 -38.74 -23.98
CA MET A 1 19.79 -37.68 -24.83
C MET A 1 19.34 -36.59 -23.89
N ALA A 2 20.04 -35.47 -23.88
CA ALA A 2 19.64 -34.33 -23.06
C ALA A 2 18.44 -33.66 -23.76
N ALA A 3 17.31 -33.57 -23.10
CA ALA A 3 16.18 -32.78 -23.57
C ALA A 3 16.57 -31.28 -23.46
N SER A 4 16.59 -30.61 -24.61
CA SER A 4 16.79 -29.17 -24.69
C SER A 4 15.49 -28.54 -24.21
N THR A 5 15.48 -27.93 -23.03
CA THR A 5 14.40 -27.08 -22.57
C THR A 5 14.45 -25.79 -23.37
N VAL A 6 13.50 -25.59 -24.26
CA VAL A 6 13.27 -24.30 -24.92
C VAL A 6 12.55 -23.43 -23.89
N SER A 7 13.27 -22.49 -23.29
CA SER A 7 12.67 -21.44 -22.49
C SER A 7 11.97 -20.47 -23.46
N PHE A 8 10.67 -20.39 -23.42
CA PHE A 8 9.92 -19.35 -24.11
C PHE A 8 9.95 -18.09 -23.25
N ALA A 9 10.34 -16.95 -23.82
CA ALA A 9 10.18 -15.66 -23.15
C ALA A 9 8.69 -15.35 -23.02
N CYS A 10 8.28 -14.84 -21.82
CA CYS A 10 6.92 -14.39 -21.60
C CYS A 10 6.59 -13.19 -22.47
N THR A 11 5.40 -13.16 -23.05
CA THR A 11 4.89 -12.02 -23.81
C THR A 11 4.38 -10.97 -22.84
N THR A 12 4.85 -9.75 -22.96
CA THR A 12 4.50 -8.60 -22.11
C THR A 12 3.73 -7.52 -22.84
N ASP A 13 3.59 -7.64 -24.15
CA ASP A 13 2.86 -6.69 -25.01
C ASP A 13 2.00 -7.46 -26.01
N GLU A 14 0.84 -6.93 -26.34
CA GLU A 14 0.01 -7.52 -27.39
C GLU A 14 0.69 -7.46 -28.75
N THR A 15 0.30 -8.36 -29.64
CA THR A 15 0.71 -8.29 -31.06
C THR A 15 -0.37 -7.54 -31.84
N ALA A 16 0.04 -6.58 -32.66
CA ALA A 16 -0.88 -5.91 -33.57
C ALA A 16 -1.59 -6.95 -34.48
N SER A 17 -2.92 -6.99 -34.46
CA SER A 17 -3.79 -7.90 -35.23
C SER A 17 -4.14 -9.21 -34.51
N ASN A 18 -4.40 -9.20 -33.22
CA ASN A 18 -4.91 -10.32 -32.40
C ASN A 18 -6.45 -10.33 -32.29
N ASP A 19 -7.17 -9.86 -33.31
CA ASP A 19 -8.63 -9.69 -33.33
C ASP A 19 -9.44 -11.01 -33.36
N SER A 20 -8.80 -12.16 -33.31
CA SER A 20 -9.47 -13.48 -33.33
C SER A 20 -8.68 -14.53 -32.55
N ASP A 21 -9.36 -15.60 -32.11
CA ASP A 21 -8.73 -16.77 -31.45
C ASP A 21 -7.61 -17.40 -32.30
N SER A 22 -7.76 -17.41 -33.62
CA SER A 22 -6.76 -17.93 -34.56
C SER A 22 -5.55 -17.01 -34.76
N SER A 23 -5.63 -15.75 -34.36
CA SER A 23 -4.55 -14.76 -34.37
C SER A 23 -4.13 -14.32 -32.98
N ALA A 24 -4.59 -15.03 -31.93
CA ALA A 24 -4.34 -14.68 -30.54
C ALA A 24 -2.86 -14.50 -30.23
N THR A 25 -2.54 -13.46 -29.48
CA THR A 25 -1.20 -13.26 -28.91
C THR A 25 -0.87 -14.44 -27.99
N ALA A 26 0.15 -15.21 -28.34
CA ALA A 26 0.54 -16.41 -27.61
C ALA A 26 1.68 -16.14 -26.64
N GLY A 27 1.84 -17.05 -25.67
CA GLY A 27 2.99 -17.01 -24.75
C GLY A 27 2.75 -16.15 -23.51
N LEU A 28 1.52 -15.99 -23.07
CA LEU A 28 1.24 -15.47 -21.73
C LEU A 28 1.85 -16.43 -20.71
N CYS A 29 2.53 -15.85 -19.72
CA CYS A 29 3.00 -16.57 -18.54
C CYS A 29 2.11 -16.24 -17.34
N SER A 30 1.92 -17.23 -16.46
CA SER A 30 1.12 -17.05 -15.24
C SER A 30 1.68 -15.94 -14.37
N GLY A 31 0.81 -15.01 -13.95
CA GLY A 31 1.16 -13.87 -13.08
C GLY A 31 1.97 -12.74 -13.74
N VAL A 32 2.24 -12.81 -15.04
CA VAL A 32 2.97 -11.76 -15.76
C VAL A 32 1.97 -10.77 -16.37
N VAL A 33 2.18 -9.47 -16.11
CA VAL A 33 1.36 -8.40 -16.70
C VAL A 33 1.67 -8.27 -18.20
N LEU A 34 0.63 -8.22 -19.00
CA LEU A 34 0.67 -7.92 -20.43
C LEU A 34 -0.02 -6.57 -20.66
N ALA A 35 0.67 -5.67 -21.36
CA ALA A 35 0.11 -4.40 -21.79
C ALA A 35 -0.60 -4.52 -23.14
N GLY A 36 -1.82 -3.99 -23.23
CA GLY A 36 -2.61 -3.95 -24.46
C GLY A 36 -3.31 -2.60 -24.68
N ASP A 37 -3.93 -2.43 -25.83
CA ASP A 37 -4.65 -1.19 -26.23
C ASP A 37 -5.87 -1.48 -27.10
N ILE A 38 -7.03 -1.16 -26.61
CA ILE A 38 -8.25 -1.13 -27.44
C ILE A 38 -8.23 0.13 -28.30
N SER A 39 -7.67 0.02 -29.50
CA SER A 39 -7.38 1.13 -30.42
C SER A 39 -8.63 1.71 -31.09
N SER A 40 -9.71 0.93 -31.22
CA SER A 40 -10.93 1.33 -31.92
C SER A 40 -12.19 0.64 -31.39
N ARG A 41 -13.37 1.07 -31.87
CA ARG A 41 -14.68 0.47 -31.52
C ARG A 41 -14.89 -0.97 -31.99
N ARG A 42 -14.02 -1.50 -32.86
CA ARG A 42 -14.11 -2.84 -33.43
C ARG A 42 -12.95 -3.71 -33.00
N ASP A 43 -12.08 -3.15 -32.20
CA ASP A 43 -10.92 -3.80 -31.66
C ASP A 43 -11.32 -4.82 -30.62
N VAL A 44 -10.71 -5.98 -30.68
CA VAL A 44 -10.93 -7.10 -29.78
C VAL A 44 -9.63 -7.88 -29.69
N ASP A 45 -9.07 -8.00 -28.51
CA ASP A 45 -7.79 -8.65 -28.32
C ASP A 45 -7.95 -10.07 -27.81
N TRP A 46 -7.30 -11.00 -28.49
CA TRP A 46 -7.29 -12.40 -28.09
C TRP A 46 -5.88 -12.80 -27.65
N PHE A 47 -5.85 -13.56 -26.57
CA PHE A 47 -4.65 -14.10 -25.94
C PHE A 47 -4.77 -15.59 -25.78
N SER A 48 -3.63 -16.32 -25.81
CA SER A 48 -3.62 -17.76 -25.56
C SER A 48 -2.50 -18.14 -24.60
N PHE A 49 -2.79 -19.13 -23.74
CA PHE A 49 -1.86 -19.64 -22.73
C PHE A 49 -2.10 -21.13 -22.48
N GLU A 50 -1.07 -21.79 -21.95
CA GLU A 50 -1.09 -23.24 -21.71
C GLU A 50 -1.23 -23.55 -20.23
N VAL A 51 -2.34 -24.15 -19.84
CA VAL A 51 -2.57 -24.70 -18.51
C VAL A 51 -2.04 -26.13 -18.47
N THR A 52 -1.12 -26.42 -17.57
CA THR A 52 -0.43 -27.72 -17.54
C THR A 52 -1.08 -28.74 -16.61
N GLN A 53 -1.95 -28.31 -15.70
CA GLN A 53 -2.67 -29.14 -14.75
C GLN A 53 -4.02 -28.53 -14.35
N ALA A 54 -4.88 -29.31 -13.71
CA ALA A 54 -6.13 -28.79 -13.14
C ALA A 54 -5.85 -27.76 -12.04
N GLY A 55 -6.67 -26.71 -11.96
CA GLY A 55 -6.56 -25.65 -10.95
C GLY A 55 -7.41 -24.44 -11.29
N ASN A 56 -7.12 -23.31 -10.66
CA ASN A 56 -7.85 -22.07 -10.90
C ASN A 56 -7.12 -21.22 -11.94
N ILE A 57 -7.89 -20.61 -12.83
CA ILE A 57 -7.47 -19.52 -13.70
C ILE A 57 -8.10 -18.26 -13.10
N ASN A 58 -7.29 -17.29 -12.72
CA ASN A 58 -7.74 -15.99 -12.23
C ASN A 58 -7.33 -14.91 -13.25
N VAL A 59 -8.21 -13.99 -13.51
CA VAL A 59 -8.01 -12.88 -14.47
C VAL A 59 -8.18 -11.57 -13.74
N SER A 60 -7.30 -10.63 -14.02
CA SER A 60 -7.40 -9.23 -13.63
C SER A 60 -7.13 -8.36 -14.84
N LEU A 61 -8.11 -7.53 -15.20
CA LEU A 61 -8.02 -6.57 -16.29
C LEU A 61 -8.11 -5.15 -15.72
N ASP A 62 -7.01 -4.44 -15.73
CA ASP A 62 -6.92 -3.05 -15.29
C ASP A 62 -6.93 -2.11 -16.49
N HIS A 63 -7.64 -0.99 -16.41
CA HIS A 63 -7.76 -0.03 -17.48
C HIS A 63 -8.10 1.37 -16.92
N ASN A 64 -8.11 2.39 -17.76
CA ASN A 64 -8.50 3.73 -17.33
C ASN A 64 -9.96 3.73 -16.82
N SER A 65 -10.22 4.31 -15.66
CA SER A 65 -11.55 4.40 -15.03
C SER A 65 -12.64 5.12 -15.85
N ARG A 66 -12.27 5.74 -17.00
CA ARG A 66 -13.22 6.35 -17.94
C ARG A 66 -13.65 5.41 -19.06
N ASP A 67 -12.96 4.30 -19.19
CA ASP A 67 -13.20 3.26 -20.17
C ASP A 67 -13.87 2.08 -19.46
N ASP A 68 -14.46 1.16 -20.22
CA ASP A 68 -15.15 -0.02 -19.69
C ASP A 68 -14.82 -1.17 -20.64
N PHE A 69 -13.91 -2.03 -20.21
CA PHE A 69 -13.41 -3.18 -20.97
C PHE A 69 -13.75 -4.45 -20.23
N ASP A 70 -14.30 -5.40 -20.98
CA ASP A 70 -14.76 -6.70 -20.51
C ASP A 70 -13.78 -7.81 -20.93
N TRP A 71 -13.76 -8.89 -20.19
CA TRP A 71 -13.02 -10.09 -20.61
C TRP A 71 -13.89 -11.35 -20.58
N ASP A 72 -13.58 -12.27 -21.48
CA ASP A 72 -14.17 -13.61 -21.57
C ASP A 72 -13.09 -14.69 -21.61
N LEU A 73 -13.20 -15.74 -20.79
CA LEU A 73 -12.28 -16.88 -20.72
C LEU A 73 -12.88 -18.09 -21.45
N TYR A 74 -12.14 -18.69 -22.37
CA TYR A 74 -12.56 -19.83 -23.18
C TYR A 74 -11.61 -21.03 -23.05
N PRO A 75 -12.12 -22.27 -23.06
CA PRO A 75 -11.32 -23.46 -23.36
C PRO A 75 -10.97 -23.48 -24.86
N SER A 76 -10.09 -24.39 -25.28
CA SER A 76 -9.69 -24.57 -26.70
C SER A 76 -10.87 -24.85 -27.66
N SER A 77 -12.02 -25.20 -27.13
CA SER A 77 -13.27 -25.36 -27.90
C SER A 77 -14.48 -25.21 -26.99
N GLY A 78 -15.51 -24.53 -27.45
CA GLY A 78 -16.75 -24.33 -26.71
C GLY A 78 -17.06 -22.87 -26.36
N SER A 79 -18.00 -22.71 -25.42
CA SER A 79 -18.42 -21.37 -24.96
C SER A 79 -17.51 -20.88 -23.86
N SER A 80 -17.55 -19.56 -23.58
CA SER A 80 -16.92 -18.93 -22.43
C SER A 80 -17.29 -19.64 -21.13
N ILE A 81 -16.29 -19.87 -20.28
CA ILE A 81 -16.42 -20.52 -18.97
C ILE A 81 -16.38 -19.54 -17.80
N ALA A 82 -15.93 -18.32 -18.03
CA ALA A 82 -16.00 -17.20 -17.10
C ALA A 82 -15.91 -15.88 -17.87
N SER A 83 -16.37 -14.80 -17.26
CA SER A 83 -16.28 -13.45 -17.81
C SER A 83 -16.22 -12.41 -16.69
N GLY A 84 -15.55 -11.28 -16.93
CA GLY A 84 -15.69 -10.03 -16.22
C GLY A 84 -16.41 -9.06 -17.15
N ALA A 85 -17.55 -8.53 -16.72
CA ALA A 85 -18.41 -7.64 -17.51
C ALA A 85 -19.16 -6.69 -16.56
N THR A 86 -18.40 -6.00 -15.73
CA THR A 86 -18.91 -5.00 -14.77
C THR A 86 -18.24 -3.65 -15.05
N SER A 87 -18.60 -2.62 -14.34
CA SER A 87 -17.91 -1.33 -14.42
C SER A 87 -16.78 -1.17 -13.38
N GLN A 88 -16.34 -2.26 -12.77
CA GLN A 88 -15.25 -2.22 -11.77
C GLN A 88 -13.89 -2.20 -12.48
N VAL A 89 -12.94 -1.53 -11.86
CA VAL A 89 -11.54 -1.47 -12.31
C VAL A 89 -10.64 -1.76 -11.09
N PRO A 90 -9.80 -2.80 -11.13
CA PRO A 90 -9.69 -3.82 -12.18
C PRO A 90 -10.92 -4.75 -12.23
N GLU A 91 -11.25 -5.25 -13.42
CA GLU A 91 -12.22 -6.34 -13.56
C GLU A 91 -11.58 -7.68 -13.22
N VAL A 92 -11.98 -8.25 -12.10
CA VAL A 92 -11.41 -9.49 -11.58
C VAL A 92 -12.41 -10.65 -11.64
N GLY A 93 -11.91 -11.85 -11.88
CA GLY A 93 -12.72 -13.08 -11.87
C GLY A 93 -11.91 -14.29 -12.30
N GLY A 94 -12.58 -15.40 -12.58
CA GLY A 94 -11.88 -16.61 -13.03
C GLY A 94 -12.74 -17.86 -13.03
N ALA A 95 -12.12 -19.01 -13.33
CA ALA A 95 -12.78 -20.31 -13.34
C ALA A 95 -11.86 -21.40 -12.83
N SER A 96 -12.43 -22.44 -12.18
CA SER A 96 -11.73 -23.68 -11.91
C SER A 96 -11.79 -24.59 -13.14
N VAL A 97 -10.65 -25.06 -13.63
CA VAL A 97 -10.52 -25.94 -14.77
C VAL A 97 -10.01 -27.33 -14.34
N SER A 98 -10.53 -28.36 -14.94
CA SER A 98 -10.19 -29.75 -14.60
C SER A 98 -9.23 -30.42 -15.60
N THR A 99 -8.90 -29.75 -16.70
CA THR A 99 -8.09 -30.31 -17.79
C THR A 99 -6.94 -29.37 -18.15
N ALA A 100 -5.75 -29.92 -18.34
CA ALA A 100 -4.64 -29.26 -18.99
C ALA A 100 -4.96 -29.00 -20.47
N GLY A 101 -4.37 -27.94 -21.04
CA GLY A 101 -4.50 -27.56 -22.44
C GLY A 101 -4.46 -26.07 -22.69
N THR A 102 -4.65 -25.69 -23.95
CA THR A 102 -4.70 -24.30 -24.37
C THR A 102 -6.01 -23.66 -23.96
N TYR A 103 -5.92 -22.50 -23.34
CA TYR A 103 -7.04 -21.61 -23.03
C TYR A 103 -6.86 -20.28 -23.75
N PHE A 104 -7.98 -19.61 -23.97
CA PHE A 104 -8.00 -18.30 -24.63
C PHE A 104 -8.68 -17.28 -23.73
N LEU A 105 -8.15 -16.08 -23.72
CA LEU A 105 -8.79 -14.92 -23.11
C LEU A 105 -9.08 -13.90 -24.21
N LYS A 106 -10.26 -13.32 -24.16
CA LYS A 106 -10.67 -12.23 -25.05
C LYS A 106 -10.88 -11.00 -24.20
N VAL A 107 -10.27 -9.88 -24.61
CA VAL A 107 -10.58 -8.54 -24.10
C VAL A 107 -11.41 -7.82 -25.14
N SER A 108 -12.47 -7.17 -24.73
CA SER A 108 -13.36 -6.40 -25.59
C SER A 108 -13.89 -5.18 -24.85
N ARG A 109 -14.29 -4.16 -25.59
CA ARG A 109 -14.80 -2.95 -24.99
C ARG A 109 -16.32 -2.96 -24.84
N TYR A 110 -16.82 -2.55 -23.68
CA TYR A 110 -18.18 -2.04 -23.53
C TYR A 110 -18.22 -0.55 -23.92
N SER A 111 -17.30 0.27 -23.40
CA SER A 111 -17.16 1.68 -23.77
C SER A 111 -15.70 2.15 -23.71
N GLY A 112 -15.39 3.30 -24.33
CA GLY A 112 -14.04 3.88 -24.33
C GLY A 112 -13.09 3.26 -25.37
N THR A 113 -11.85 3.71 -25.36
CA THR A 113 -10.68 3.18 -26.11
C THR A 113 -9.42 3.61 -25.37
N GLY A 114 -8.39 2.79 -25.35
CA GLY A 114 -7.13 3.09 -24.67
C GLY A 114 -6.45 1.84 -24.13
N TRP A 115 -5.45 2.04 -23.34
CA TRP A 115 -4.61 1.01 -22.77
C TRP A 115 -5.34 0.17 -21.70
N TYR A 116 -4.88 -1.06 -21.55
CA TYR A 116 -5.19 -1.93 -20.42
C TYR A 116 -3.97 -2.76 -20.01
N ASP A 117 -3.96 -3.21 -18.77
CA ASP A 117 -3.01 -4.18 -18.23
C ASP A 117 -3.77 -5.47 -17.88
N LEU A 118 -3.37 -6.57 -18.50
CA LEU A 118 -3.98 -7.89 -18.32
C LEU A 118 -3.04 -8.80 -17.53
N THR A 119 -3.53 -9.37 -16.44
CA THR A 119 -2.84 -10.43 -15.69
C THR A 119 -3.70 -11.68 -15.66
N VAL A 120 -3.10 -12.83 -15.94
CA VAL A 120 -3.76 -14.13 -15.88
C VAL A 120 -2.92 -15.09 -15.05
N ASP A 121 -3.44 -15.52 -13.90
CA ASP A 121 -2.81 -16.55 -13.07
C ASP A 121 -3.39 -17.90 -13.43
N PHE A 122 -2.55 -18.88 -13.76
CA PHE A 122 -2.99 -20.22 -14.13
C PHE A 122 -1.94 -21.28 -13.77
N PRO A 123 -2.34 -22.56 -13.59
CA PRO A 123 -1.41 -23.66 -13.32
C PRO A 123 -0.50 -23.94 -14.52
N ASP A 124 0.79 -23.67 -14.40
CA ASP A 124 1.80 -24.02 -15.40
C ASP A 124 2.86 -25.01 -14.87
N ALA A 125 3.75 -25.52 -15.74
CA ALA A 125 4.71 -26.56 -15.38
C ALA A 125 5.92 -26.03 -14.57
N ASP A 126 6.15 -24.74 -14.59
CA ASP A 126 7.29 -24.10 -13.90
C ASP A 126 6.92 -23.57 -12.50
N THR A 127 5.62 -23.50 -12.19
CA THR A 127 5.12 -23.13 -10.86
C THR A 127 4.60 -24.37 -10.14
N GLY A 128 5.44 -25.03 -9.37
CA GLY A 128 5.03 -26.19 -8.57
C GLY A 128 3.88 -25.89 -7.60
N GLY A 129 2.69 -26.37 -7.90
CA GLY A 129 1.64 -26.74 -6.97
C GLY A 129 0.74 -25.65 -6.41
N GLY A 130 -0.52 -25.70 -6.88
CA GLY A 130 -1.64 -24.86 -6.51
C GLY A 130 -2.02 -24.81 -5.04
N GLY A 131 -2.38 -23.69 -4.65
CA GLY A 131 -2.95 -23.15 -3.44
C GLY A 131 -2.58 -21.69 -3.50
N ASN A 132 -3.56 -20.81 -3.29
CA ASN A 132 -3.20 -19.42 -3.08
C ASN A 132 -2.04 -19.40 -2.08
N PRO A 133 -0.79 -19.22 -2.45
CA PRO A 133 0.24 -19.00 -1.48
C PRO A 133 -0.04 -17.57 -0.96
N GLU A 134 -0.44 -17.46 0.28
CA GLU A 134 0.24 -16.47 1.12
C GLU A 134 1.68 -16.41 0.56
N PRO A 135 2.19 -15.23 0.07
CA PRO A 135 3.49 -15.19 -0.57
C PRO A 135 4.43 -15.98 0.34
N ASP A 136 4.98 -17.06 -0.21
CA ASP A 136 5.93 -17.90 0.53
C ASP A 136 6.95 -16.91 1.07
N PRO A 137 7.16 -16.80 2.38
CA PRO A 137 8.15 -15.90 2.89
C PRO A 137 9.43 -16.30 2.18
N ASP A 138 9.87 -15.44 1.26
CA ASP A 138 11.15 -15.56 0.55
C ASP A 138 12.15 -16.07 1.58
N PRO A 139 12.88 -17.18 1.37
CA PRO A 139 13.68 -17.75 2.42
C PRO A 139 14.45 -16.63 3.06
N GLN A 140 14.05 -16.31 4.27
CA GLN A 140 14.59 -15.18 5.03
C GLN A 140 16.10 -15.35 5.02
N PRO A 141 16.90 -14.36 4.52
CA PRO A 141 18.33 -14.51 4.48
C PRO A 141 18.79 -14.96 5.86
N GLU A 142 19.55 -16.04 5.92
CA GLU A 142 20.13 -16.48 7.18
C GLU A 142 20.86 -15.28 7.81
N PRO A 143 20.77 -15.02 9.11
CA PRO A 143 21.44 -13.90 9.75
C PRO A 143 22.92 -13.90 9.35
N GLY A 144 23.34 -12.90 8.57
CA GLY A 144 24.72 -12.75 8.08
C GLY A 144 24.94 -12.96 6.59
N THR A 145 23.92 -13.23 5.78
CA THR A 145 24.04 -13.24 4.31
C THR A 145 23.18 -12.15 3.68
N CYS A 146 23.78 -11.04 3.40
CA CYS A 146 23.24 -9.99 2.57
C CYS A 146 23.38 -10.34 1.10
N SER A 147 22.63 -11.26 0.56
CA SER A 147 22.73 -11.63 -0.84
C SER A 147 21.38 -11.51 -1.52
N TYR A 148 21.06 -10.29 -1.94
CA TYR A 148 19.93 -10.03 -2.83
C TYR A 148 20.28 -10.19 -4.31
N GLY A 149 21.47 -10.74 -4.60
CA GLY A 149 22.01 -10.83 -5.96
C GLY A 149 22.46 -9.47 -6.52
N SER A 150 22.80 -9.44 -7.79
CA SER A 150 23.20 -8.21 -8.46
C SER A 150 21.97 -7.34 -8.76
N GLN A 151 22.14 -6.02 -8.61
CA GLN A 151 21.10 -5.05 -8.97
C GLN A 151 20.60 -5.27 -10.40
N PRO A 152 19.28 -5.42 -10.61
CA PRO A 152 18.69 -5.45 -11.94
C PRO A 152 18.93 -4.15 -12.70
N SER A 153 18.91 -4.22 -14.02
CA SER A 153 19.10 -3.04 -14.86
C SER A 153 17.93 -2.06 -14.68
N LYS A 154 18.27 -0.79 -14.49
CA LYS A 154 17.26 0.28 -14.38
C LYS A 154 16.46 0.39 -15.69
N PRO A 155 15.13 0.33 -15.65
CA PRO A 155 14.29 0.47 -16.85
C PRO A 155 14.51 1.78 -17.59
N GLY A 156 14.40 1.76 -18.92
CA GLY A 156 14.52 2.96 -19.73
C GLY A 156 13.49 4.02 -19.33
N GLY A 157 13.94 5.26 -19.15
CA GLY A 157 13.06 6.37 -18.74
C GLY A 157 12.64 6.38 -17.26
N PHE A 158 13.03 5.39 -16.47
CA PHE A 158 12.74 5.37 -15.04
C PHE A 158 13.46 6.52 -14.31
N LYS A 159 12.72 7.31 -13.55
CA LYS A 159 13.23 8.40 -12.73
C LYS A 159 13.65 7.87 -11.35
N GLY A 160 14.93 7.68 -11.17
CA GLY A 160 15.52 7.30 -9.88
C GLY A 160 16.80 8.10 -9.66
N TYR A 161 17.00 8.56 -8.45
CA TYR A 161 18.08 9.47 -8.04
C TYR A 161 18.86 8.80 -6.91
N LEU A 162 20.05 8.31 -7.22
CA LEU A 162 20.94 7.65 -6.27
C LEU A 162 22.04 8.61 -5.81
N LEU A 163 22.22 8.68 -4.49
CA LEU A 163 23.37 9.28 -3.82
C LEU A 163 24.06 8.17 -3.02
N GLY A 164 25.37 8.03 -3.11
CA GLY A 164 26.15 6.98 -2.43
C GLY A 164 26.36 5.72 -3.27
N ASP A 165 26.64 4.59 -2.62
CA ASP A 165 26.92 3.31 -3.26
C ASP A 165 25.63 2.49 -3.39
N ALA A 166 25.35 1.95 -4.58
CA ALA A 166 24.18 1.09 -4.81
C ALA A 166 24.39 -0.38 -4.37
N ALA A 167 25.60 -0.73 -3.93
CA ALA A 167 25.86 -2.04 -3.35
C ALA A 167 25.24 -2.12 -1.96
N ASP A 168 24.63 -3.26 -1.66
CA ASP A 168 23.99 -3.49 -0.35
C ASP A 168 25.05 -3.44 0.78
N ALA A 169 24.96 -2.43 1.64
CA ALA A 169 25.87 -2.20 2.77
C ALA A 169 25.68 -3.22 3.92
N CYS A 170 24.56 -3.87 3.99
CA CYS A 170 24.25 -4.96 4.91
C CYS A 170 24.54 -4.68 6.40
N PRO A 171 23.99 -3.65 7.00
CA PRO A 171 24.07 -3.49 8.45
C PRO A 171 23.38 -4.67 9.16
N SER A 172 23.85 -4.99 10.38
CA SER A 172 23.23 -6.05 11.17
C SER A 172 21.89 -5.60 11.70
N LEU A 173 20.80 -6.12 11.12
CA LEU A 173 19.44 -5.94 11.64
C LEU A 173 19.04 -7.08 12.58
N THR A 174 18.18 -6.79 13.55
CA THR A 174 17.55 -7.81 14.38
C THR A 174 16.31 -8.31 13.66
N THR A 175 16.37 -9.51 13.12
CA THR A 175 15.26 -10.12 12.37
C THR A 175 13.96 -10.17 13.18
N GLY A 176 12.86 -9.73 12.60
CA GLY A 176 11.54 -9.71 13.22
C GLY A 176 11.26 -8.51 14.12
N ASP A 177 12.24 -7.63 14.33
CA ASP A 177 12.10 -6.41 15.13
C ASP A 177 11.90 -5.16 14.26
N GLY A 178 11.15 -5.26 13.17
CA GLY A 178 10.83 -4.13 12.31
C GLY A 178 10.20 -2.97 13.06
N ALA A 179 10.39 -1.76 12.56
CA ALA A 179 9.80 -0.56 13.17
C ALA A 179 9.11 0.31 12.12
N VAL A 180 8.22 1.20 12.59
CA VAL A 180 7.47 2.12 11.73
C VAL A 180 7.66 3.56 12.18
N LEU A 181 7.92 4.46 11.22
CA LEU A 181 7.95 5.90 11.44
C LEU A 181 6.67 6.54 10.90
N LEU A 182 5.81 7.03 11.79
CA LEU A 182 4.56 7.72 11.48
C LEU A 182 4.75 9.22 11.65
N MET A 183 4.87 9.98 10.55
CA MET A 183 5.13 11.43 10.59
C MET A 183 3.93 12.23 10.09
N GLY A 184 3.48 13.21 10.85
CA GLY A 184 2.22 13.93 10.65
C GLY A 184 2.16 14.91 9.48
N GLY A 185 3.28 15.14 8.79
CA GLY A 185 3.38 16.10 7.69
C GLY A 185 3.88 17.48 8.13
N GLY A 186 3.88 18.44 7.23
CA GLY A 186 4.50 19.72 7.45
C GLY A 186 6.03 19.63 7.38
N ALA A 187 6.73 20.21 8.35
CA ALA A 187 8.18 20.07 8.45
C ALA A 187 8.57 18.64 8.86
N ASP A 188 9.68 18.17 8.31
CA ASP A 188 10.25 16.89 8.70
C ASP A 188 10.88 16.97 10.10
N VAL A 189 10.97 15.82 10.78
CA VAL A 189 11.47 15.71 12.16
C VAL A 189 12.87 15.11 12.16
N ASP A 190 13.90 15.94 12.13
CA ASP A 190 15.32 15.53 12.07
C ASP A 190 15.69 14.48 13.12
N ALA A 191 15.20 14.65 14.36
CA ALA A 191 15.48 13.74 15.46
C ALA A 191 14.90 12.33 15.20
N SER A 192 13.79 12.20 14.47
CA SER A 192 13.21 10.91 14.14
C SER A 192 14.14 10.10 13.22
N PHE A 193 14.80 10.75 12.28
CA PHE A 193 15.76 10.11 11.38
C PHE A 193 17.11 9.87 12.07
N SER A 194 17.70 10.93 12.65
CA SER A 194 19.06 10.89 13.19
C SER A 194 19.21 10.14 14.51
N GLN A 195 18.11 9.90 15.23
CA GLN A 195 18.13 9.22 16.53
C GLN A 195 17.30 7.91 16.48
N ASN A 196 16.01 7.97 16.11
CA ASN A 196 15.15 6.80 16.18
C ASN A 196 15.46 5.80 15.07
N VAL A 197 15.36 6.21 13.81
CA VAL A 197 15.60 5.33 12.67
C VAL A 197 17.06 4.88 12.63
N ARG A 198 18.02 5.81 12.65
CA ARG A 198 19.45 5.48 12.61
C ARG A 198 19.89 4.57 13.76
N ASN A 199 19.38 4.78 14.98
CA ASN A 199 19.71 3.89 16.10
C ASN A 199 19.09 2.49 15.96
N HIS A 200 18.03 2.36 15.17
CA HIS A 200 17.39 1.08 14.89
C HIS A 200 18.13 0.31 13.80
N VAL A 201 18.41 0.96 12.65
CA VAL A 201 19.03 0.32 11.49
C VAL A 201 20.56 0.36 11.48
N GLY A 202 21.17 1.20 12.29
CA GLY A 202 22.63 1.41 12.30
C GLY A 202 23.10 2.50 11.34
N THR A 203 24.42 2.75 11.35
CA THR A 203 25.10 3.62 10.37
C THR A 203 25.45 2.82 9.14
N GLY A 204 25.55 3.47 7.98
CA GLY A 204 25.85 2.81 6.70
C GLY A 204 24.63 2.05 6.13
N ALA A 205 23.43 2.38 6.56
CA ALA A 205 22.21 1.81 6.01
C ALA A 205 21.93 2.34 4.61
N ASP A 206 21.33 1.50 3.77
CA ASP A 206 20.72 1.92 2.51
C ASP A 206 19.30 2.46 2.75
N VAL A 207 19.03 3.62 2.17
CA VAL A 207 17.76 4.33 2.33
C VAL A 207 17.05 4.45 0.99
N VAL A 208 15.78 4.07 0.93
CA VAL A 208 14.95 4.29 -0.25
C VAL A 208 13.83 5.28 0.08
N ILE A 209 13.65 6.26 -0.79
CA ILE A 209 12.52 7.18 -0.77
C ILE A 209 11.56 6.79 -1.88
N LEU A 210 10.33 6.43 -1.52
CA LEU A 210 9.27 6.15 -2.49
C LEU A 210 8.38 7.37 -2.69
N ARG A 211 8.10 7.69 -3.96
CA ARG A 211 7.24 8.80 -4.38
C ARG A 211 6.51 8.43 -5.68
N SER A 212 5.31 8.96 -5.87
CA SER A 212 4.62 8.94 -7.17
C SER A 212 5.06 10.10 -8.08
N SER A 213 5.60 11.18 -7.50
CA SER A 213 6.04 12.36 -8.26
C SER A 213 7.16 13.11 -7.52
N GLY A 214 7.83 14.04 -8.20
CA GLY A 214 8.84 14.91 -7.60
C GLY A 214 10.28 14.58 -8.01
N THR A 215 11.23 14.86 -7.12
CA THR A 215 12.67 14.74 -7.34
C THR A 215 13.38 14.18 -6.09
N ASP A 216 14.67 14.33 -6.01
CA ASP A 216 15.62 13.84 -5.00
C ASP A 216 15.75 14.73 -3.74
N ALA A 217 14.72 15.51 -3.41
CA ALA A 217 14.81 16.50 -2.32
C ALA A 217 15.22 15.93 -0.95
N TYR A 218 15.05 14.62 -0.75
CA TYR A 218 15.43 13.93 0.49
C TYR A 218 16.86 13.38 0.49
N ASN A 219 17.55 13.27 -0.66
CA ASN A 219 18.78 12.49 -0.75
C ASN A 219 19.91 13.07 0.13
N ASP A 220 20.32 14.32 -0.10
CA ASP A 220 21.38 14.96 0.70
C ASP A 220 20.98 15.09 2.18
N TYR A 221 19.71 15.40 2.42
CA TYR A 221 19.15 15.59 3.76
C TYR A 221 19.24 14.30 4.60
N LEU A 222 18.72 13.17 4.09
CA LEU A 222 18.75 11.90 4.83
C LEU A 222 20.14 11.27 4.87
N SER A 223 20.94 11.41 3.82
CA SER A 223 22.33 10.96 3.84
C SER A 223 23.11 11.58 4.98
N SER A 224 22.94 12.89 5.19
CA SER A 224 23.59 13.62 6.29
C SER A 224 23.06 13.20 7.66
N LEU A 225 21.74 13.13 7.85
CA LEU A 225 21.13 12.84 9.16
C LEU A 225 21.36 11.39 9.61
N MET A 226 21.34 10.45 8.69
CA MET A 226 21.42 9.03 9.01
C MET A 226 22.84 8.47 8.93
N ALA A 227 23.81 9.20 8.35
CA ALA A 227 25.10 8.66 7.94
C ALA A 227 24.90 7.39 7.08
N ALA A 228 23.98 7.50 6.12
CA ALA A 228 23.60 6.42 5.22
C ALA A 228 24.73 6.11 4.22
N ASP A 229 24.84 4.84 3.79
CA ASP A 229 25.73 4.44 2.70
C ASP A 229 25.17 4.91 1.36
N SER A 230 23.87 4.70 1.17
CA SER A 230 23.16 5.25 0.01
C SER A 230 21.80 5.85 0.37
N VAL A 231 21.33 6.77 -0.47
CA VAL A 231 19.94 7.26 -0.48
C VAL A 231 19.45 7.27 -1.92
N ASN A 232 18.42 6.50 -2.20
CA ASN A 232 17.87 6.32 -3.54
C ASN A 232 16.39 6.76 -3.60
N THR A 233 16.11 7.90 -4.23
CA THR A 233 14.73 8.30 -4.48
C THR A 233 14.21 7.63 -5.76
N LEU A 234 13.11 6.91 -5.65
CA LEU A 234 12.43 6.21 -6.74
C LEU A 234 11.07 6.86 -7.02
N ILE A 235 10.84 7.27 -8.26
CA ILE A 235 9.55 7.80 -8.70
C ILE A 235 8.74 6.65 -9.32
N VAL A 236 7.83 6.11 -8.52
CA VAL A 236 6.99 4.95 -8.85
C VAL A 236 5.57 5.44 -9.11
N ASP A 237 5.34 5.95 -10.32
CA ASP A 237 4.15 6.65 -10.79
C ASP A 237 3.25 5.78 -11.68
N SER A 238 3.47 4.48 -11.72
CA SER A 238 2.64 3.51 -12.44
C SER A 238 2.79 2.11 -11.84
N VAL A 239 1.77 1.28 -12.03
CA VAL A 239 1.74 -0.15 -11.63
C VAL A 239 2.90 -0.91 -12.27
N SER A 240 3.22 -0.64 -13.55
CA SER A 240 4.36 -1.24 -14.24
C SER A 240 5.69 -0.94 -13.55
N LYS A 241 5.90 0.30 -13.08
CA LYS A 241 7.10 0.65 -12.30
C LYS A 241 7.10 0.01 -10.92
N ALA A 242 5.93 -0.09 -10.28
CA ALA A 242 5.77 -0.77 -8.99
C ALA A 242 6.05 -2.29 -9.08
N ASN A 243 5.90 -2.88 -10.25
CA ASN A 243 6.24 -4.29 -10.53
C ASN A 243 7.64 -4.49 -11.13
N SER A 244 8.45 -3.43 -11.24
CA SER A 244 9.81 -3.54 -11.78
C SER A 244 10.75 -4.27 -10.82
N ASP A 245 11.52 -5.24 -11.32
CA ASP A 245 12.57 -5.94 -10.56
C ASP A 245 13.62 -4.97 -10.00
N TYR A 246 13.90 -3.88 -10.72
CA TYR A 246 14.81 -2.83 -10.26
C TYR A 246 14.29 -2.14 -9.00
N VAL A 247 12.98 -1.79 -8.97
CA VAL A 247 12.34 -1.16 -7.82
C VAL A 247 12.23 -2.14 -6.65
N GLU A 248 11.79 -3.36 -6.93
CA GLU A 248 11.71 -4.42 -5.93
C GLU A 248 13.06 -4.65 -5.25
N TRP A 249 14.13 -4.83 -6.05
CA TRP A 249 15.48 -5.05 -5.53
C TRP A 249 15.93 -3.86 -4.66
N ALA A 250 15.78 -2.64 -5.15
CA ALA A 250 16.19 -1.45 -4.41
C ALA A 250 15.45 -1.27 -3.08
N VAL A 251 14.15 -1.59 -3.04
CA VAL A 251 13.36 -1.52 -1.81
C VAL A 251 13.74 -2.67 -0.87
N LYS A 252 13.83 -3.90 -1.35
CA LYS A 252 14.16 -5.08 -0.51
C LYS A 252 15.55 -4.98 0.13
N THR A 253 16.52 -4.39 -0.56
CA THR A 253 17.89 -4.23 -0.03
C THR A 253 17.96 -3.16 1.05
N ALA A 254 17.13 -2.13 1.00
CA ALA A 254 17.17 -1.02 1.94
C ALA A 254 16.84 -1.42 3.38
N GLU A 255 17.48 -0.79 4.35
CA GLU A 255 17.16 -0.92 5.78
C GLU A 255 16.12 0.10 6.24
N PHE A 256 15.98 1.19 5.50
CA PHE A 256 14.95 2.17 5.74
C PHE A 256 14.25 2.58 4.45
N VAL A 257 12.93 2.47 4.44
CA VAL A 257 12.10 2.97 3.34
C VAL A 257 11.16 4.07 3.85
N PHE A 258 11.26 5.23 3.24
CA PHE A 258 10.46 6.39 3.58
C PHE A 258 9.54 6.79 2.43
N VAL A 259 8.23 6.79 2.69
CA VAL A 259 7.23 7.25 1.73
C VAL A 259 6.95 8.73 1.94
N SER A 260 7.16 9.52 0.91
CA SER A 260 6.95 10.98 0.99
C SER A 260 5.45 11.33 1.11
N GLY A 261 5.18 12.59 1.39
CA GLY A 261 3.83 13.16 1.28
C GLY A 261 3.35 13.19 -0.18
N GLY A 262 2.04 13.21 -0.35
CA GLY A 262 1.36 13.19 -1.65
C GLY A 262 -0.12 12.91 -1.48
N ASP A 263 -0.66 12.01 -2.27
CA ASP A 263 -2.01 11.49 -2.17
C ASP A 263 -1.95 9.99 -1.85
N GLN A 264 -2.54 9.58 -0.72
CA GLN A 264 -2.58 8.17 -0.32
C GLN A 264 -3.39 7.30 -1.27
N SER A 265 -4.43 7.83 -1.89
CA SER A 265 -5.23 7.09 -2.88
C SER A 265 -4.39 6.75 -4.12
N GLU A 266 -3.52 7.68 -4.55
CA GLU A 266 -2.57 7.41 -5.63
C GLU A 266 -1.60 6.29 -5.25
N TYR A 267 -1.08 6.26 -4.01
CA TYR A 267 -0.21 5.18 -3.56
C TYR A 267 -0.93 3.84 -3.50
N LEU A 268 -2.19 3.81 -3.03
CA LEU A 268 -2.98 2.59 -3.03
C LEU A 268 -3.23 2.09 -4.45
N ASN A 269 -3.66 2.96 -5.35
CA ASN A 269 -3.95 2.63 -6.75
C ASN A 269 -2.72 2.14 -7.53
N LEU A 270 -1.52 2.62 -7.16
CA LEU A 270 -0.29 2.28 -7.88
C LEU A 270 0.48 1.10 -7.27
N TRP A 271 0.35 0.85 -5.95
CA TRP A 271 1.28 -0.05 -5.26
C TRP A 271 0.63 -1.28 -4.62
N VAL A 272 -0.70 -1.29 -4.40
CA VAL A 272 -1.39 -2.48 -3.85
C VAL A 272 -1.33 -3.63 -4.84
N GLY A 273 -1.01 -4.82 -4.34
CA GLY A 273 -0.88 -6.03 -5.17
C GLY A 273 0.39 -6.10 -6.01
N THR A 274 1.34 -5.17 -5.82
CA THR A 274 2.58 -5.09 -6.62
C THR A 274 3.82 -5.56 -5.84
N LYS A 275 4.95 -5.66 -6.55
CA LYS A 275 6.26 -5.95 -5.95
C LYS A 275 6.71 -4.89 -4.94
N VAL A 276 6.29 -3.63 -5.09
CA VAL A 276 6.57 -2.57 -4.08
C VAL A 276 5.91 -2.89 -2.75
N GLN A 277 4.65 -3.33 -2.74
CA GLN A 277 3.98 -3.73 -1.50
C GLN A 277 4.71 -4.88 -0.81
N ALA A 278 5.04 -5.93 -1.56
CA ALA A 278 5.78 -7.08 -1.03
C ALA A 278 7.17 -6.70 -0.52
N ALA A 279 7.86 -5.81 -1.23
CA ALA A 279 9.17 -5.32 -0.84
C ALA A 279 9.14 -4.45 0.42
N LEU A 280 8.13 -3.59 0.59
CA LEU A 280 7.89 -2.84 1.83
C LEU A 280 7.66 -3.78 3.02
N GLN A 281 6.81 -4.81 2.85
CA GLN A 281 6.60 -5.83 3.88
C GLN A 281 7.91 -6.54 4.23
N HIS A 282 8.70 -6.91 3.22
CA HIS A 282 10.00 -7.56 3.43
C HIS A 282 10.97 -6.69 4.25
N VAL A 283 11.03 -5.38 3.99
CA VAL A 283 11.88 -4.47 4.79
C VAL A 283 11.47 -4.48 6.27
N TYR A 284 10.18 -4.43 6.55
CA TYR A 284 9.68 -4.53 7.91
C TYR A 284 10.02 -5.90 8.54
N ASP A 285 9.77 -6.99 7.83
CA ASP A 285 9.94 -8.36 8.31
C ASP A 285 11.41 -8.73 8.55
N LYS A 286 12.34 -8.18 7.78
CA LYS A 286 13.79 -8.37 7.99
C LYS A 286 14.36 -7.56 9.17
N GLY A 287 13.56 -6.73 9.83
CA GLY A 287 13.97 -5.90 10.97
C GLY A 287 14.33 -4.46 10.59
N GLY A 288 14.06 -4.04 9.37
CA GLY A 288 14.25 -2.66 8.92
C GLY A 288 13.16 -1.71 9.41
N VAL A 289 13.22 -0.48 8.95
CA VAL A 289 12.22 0.55 9.24
C VAL A 289 11.48 0.92 7.96
N ILE A 290 10.17 0.94 8.03
CA ILE A 290 9.32 1.55 7.01
C ILE A 290 8.62 2.75 7.62
N GLY A 291 8.20 3.72 6.81
CA GLY A 291 7.47 4.86 7.34
C GLY A 291 7.19 5.89 6.29
N GLY A 292 6.61 7.00 6.71
CA GLY A 292 6.33 8.09 5.81
C GLY A 292 5.74 9.30 6.50
N THR A 293 5.61 10.37 5.71
CA THR A 293 5.04 11.63 6.14
C THR A 293 3.72 11.92 5.41
N SER A 294 2.74 12.50 6.11
CA SER A 294 1.44 12.87 5.51
C SER A 294 0.77 11.65 4.84
N ALA A 295 0.54 11.66 3.53
CA ALA A 295 0.00 10.51 2.78
C ALA A 295 0.83 9.24 2.98
N GLY A 296 2.16 9.34 3.08
CA GLY A 296 3.03 8.22 3.37
C GLY A 296 2.82 7.63 4.78
N MET A 297 2.45 8.45 5.79
CA MET A 297 1.99 7.94 7.09
C MET A 297 0.63 7.25 6.95
N ALA A 298 -0.27 7.82 6.16
CA ALA A 298 -1.63 7.31 6.03
C ALA A 298 -1.69 5.85 5.56
N ILE A 299 -0.79 5.44 4.67
CA ILE A 299 -0.76 4.07 4.13
C ILE A 299 -0.13 3.01 5.05
N MET A 300 0.37 3.38 6.24
CA MET A 300 1.01 2.44 7.17
C MET A 300 0.02 1.71 8.09
N SER A 301 -1.21 2.17 8.20
CA SER A 301 -2.23 1.59 9.09
C SER A 301 -2.96 0.39 8.49
N SER A 302 -3.60 -0.41 9.35
CA SER A 302 -4.39 -1.59 8.92
C SER A 302 -5.71 -1.22 8.26
N THR A 303 -6.19 0.00 8.45
CA THR A 303 -7.33 0.60 7.74
C THR A 303 -6.90 1.98 7.30
N ILE A 304 -7.00 2.27 6.02
CA ILE A 304 -6.50 3.51 5.43
C ILE A 304 -7.70 4.40 5.10
N TYR A 305 -7.68 5.63 5.62
CA TYR A 305 -8.61 6.66 5.12
C TYR A 305 -8.19 7.02 3.69
N ASP A 306 -9.09 6.75 2.75
CA ASP A 306 -8.84 6.80 1.32
C ASP A 306 -9.90 7.68 0.63
N PRO A 307 -9.65 8.97 0.41
CA PRO A 307 -10.62 9.87 -0.22
C PRO A 307 -10.84 9.63 -1.72
N ASP A 308 -10.05 8.82 -2.39
CA ASP A 308 -10.12 8.35 -3.79
C ASP A 308 -10.85 9.32 -4.76
N GLY A 309 -10.15 10.37 -5.15
CA GLY A 309 -10.65 11.37 -6.11
C GLY A 309 -11.76 12.30 -5.60
N ILE A 310 -12.16 12.18 -4.34
CA ILE A 310 -13.08 13.09 -3.65
C ILE A 310 -12.33 14.06 -2.73
N LEU A 311 -13.01 15.11 -2.29
CA LEU A 311 -12.42 16.04 -1.31
C LEU A 311 -12.16 15.32 0.02
N GLY A 312 -11.06 15.67 0.67
CA GLY A 312 -10.74 15.11 1.98
C GLY A 312 -11.76 15.53 3.04
N ALA A 313 -12.16 14.58 3.89
CA ALA A 313 -13.10 14.81 4.99
C ALA A 313 -12.63 15.92 5.95
N ILE A 314 -13.51 16.83 6.29
CA ILE A 314 -13.29 17.85 7.33
C ILE A 314 -14.24 17.60 8.51
N SER A 315 -13.81 17.98 9.72
CA SER A 315 -14.54 17.67 10.95
C SER A 315 -15.98 18.20 10.95
N ASP A 316 -16.16 19.46 10.54
CA ASP A 316 -17.48 20.13 10.54
C ASP A 316 -18.52 19.45 9.64
N GLU A 317 -18.08 18.79 8.58
CA GLU A 317 -18.96 18.08 7.65
C GLU A 317 -19.27 16.67 8.15
N VAL A 318 -18.23 15.89 8.47
CA VAL A 318 -18.41 14.47 8.75
C VAL A 318 -19.09 14.20 10.11
N VAL A 319 -19.02 15.13 11.07
CA VAL A 319 -19.79 14.99 12.31
C VAL A 319 -21.30 15.11 12.10
N THR A 320 -21.76 15.65 10.96
CA THR A 320 -23.17 15.78 10.61
C THR A 320 -23.75 14.54 9.94
N ASP A 321 -22.90 13.65 9.43
CA ASP A 321 -23.33 12.40 8.78
C ASP A 321 -22.23 11.34 8.85
N LEU A 322 -22.50 10.22 9.55
CA LEU A 322 -21.58 9.08 9.65
C LEU A 322 -21.20 8.47 8.30
N CYS A 323 -22.02 8.63 7.29
CA CYS A 323 -21.81 8.14 5.93
C CYS A 323 -21.57 9.27 4.93
N HIS A 324 -20.98 10.37 5.41
CA HIS A 324 -20.66 11.49 4.53
C HIS A 324 -19.81 11.01 3.33
N GLU A 325 -20.09 11.52 2.14
CA GLU A 325 -19.47 11.08 0.87
C GLU A 325 -17.94 11.13 0.85
N THR A 326 -17.33 11.95 1.73
CA THR A 326 -15.88 12.04 1.89
C THR A 326 -15.28 10.98 2.83
N LEU A 327 -16.11 10.11 3.41
CA LEU A 327 -15.68 9.03 4.29
C LEU A 327 -15.55 7.74 3.49
N ASN A 328 -14.35 7.47 3.00
CA ASN A 328 -14.01 6.21 2.35
C ASN A 328 -12.80 5.58 3.02
N PHE A 329 -12.78 4.25 3.13
CA PHE A 329 -11.71 3.50 3.79
C PHE A 329 -11.32 2.29 2.96
N SER A 330 -10.03 2.12 2.78
CA SER A 330 -9.43 0.95 2.14
C SER A 330 -8.75 0.04 3.17
N ALA A 331 -8.59 -1.23 2.84
CA ALA A 331 -7.79 -2.15 3.63
C ALA A 331 -6.31 -1.73 3.64
N GLY A 332 -5.62 -1.96 4.74
CA GLY A 332 -4.18 -1.72 4.82
C GLY A 332 -3.40 -2.62 3.87
N MET A 333 -2.38 -2.06 3.26
CA MET A 333 -1.51 -2.78 2.33
C MET A 333 -0.38 -3.56 3.03
N LEU A 334 -0.15 -3.34 4.32
CA LEU A 334 0.96 -3.91 5.09
C LEU A 334 0.44 -4.65 6.33
N ASN A 335 1.10 -5.74 6.68
CA ASN A 335 0.85 -6.47 7.91
C ASN A 335 1.85 -6.02 8.99
N ILE A 336 1.41 -5.08 9.82
CA ILE A 336 2.21 -4.54 10.94
C ILE A 336 1.43 -4.80 12.23
N PRO A 337 1.80 -5.84 13.01
CA PRO A 337 1.03 -6.24 14.19
C PRO A 337 0.78 -5.10 15.20
N ALA A 338 1.75 -4.23 15.42
CA ALA A 338 1.62 -3.07 16.31
C ALA A 338 0.59 -2.03 15.83
N LEU A 339 0.26 -2.03 14.52
CA LEU A 339 -0.74 -1.15 13.90
C LEU A 339 -2.03 -1.90 13.54
N SER A 340 -2.26 -3.10 14.06
CA SER A 340 -3.51 -3.82 13.88
C SER A 340 -4.69 -3.04 14.44
N ASN A 341 -5.81 -3.04 13.71
CA ASN A 341 -7.02 -2.28 14.05
C ASN A 341 -6.73 -0.78 14.29
N THR A 342 -5.99 -0.18 13.38
CA THR A 342 -5.69 1.26 13.44
C THR A 342 -6.08 1.97 12.16
N VAL A 343 -6.47 3.23 12.31
CA VAL A 343 -6.51 4.25 11.26
C VAL A 343 -5.52 5.33 11.63
N THR A 344 -4.70 5.79 10.70
CA THR A 344 -3.80 6.92 10.94
C THR A 344 -4.37 8.22 10.39
N ASP A 345 -4.08 9.34 11.06
CA ASP A 345 -4.42 10.68 10.60
C ASP A 345 -3.24 11.66 10.75
N THR A 346 -3.18 12.66 9.89
CA THR A 346 -2.03 13.55 9.71
C THR A 346 -2.45 15.02 9.77
N HIS A 347 -1.50 15.96 9.84
CA HIS A 347 -1.79 17.41 9.95
C HIS A 347 -2.87 17.74 10.99
N PHE A 348 -2.84 17.00 12.09
CA PHE A 348 -4.01 16.74 12.91
C PHE A 348 -4.59 18.01 13.55
N GLN A 349 -3.82 18.67 14.40
CA GLN A 349 -4.28 19.89 15.08
C GLN A 349 -4.37 21.07 14.11
N GLN A 350 -3.43 21.17 13.16
CA GLN A 350 -3.34 22.30 12.22
C GLN A 350 -4.53 22.39 11.27
N ARG A 351 -5.22 21.26 11.05
CA ARG A 351 -6.41 21.19 10.18
C ARG A 351 -7.69 20.83 10.93
N ASP A 352 -7.69 20.98 12.26
CA ASP A 352 -8.82 20.66 13.15
C ASP A 352 -9.47 19.30 12.82
N ARG A 353 -8.67 18.22 12.90
CA ARG A 353 -9.09 16.89 12.49
C ARG A 353 -9.64 16.00 13.61
N MET A 354 -9.79 16.52 14.85
CA MET A 354 -10.29 15.73 15.96
C MET A 354 -11.70 15.20 15.71
N GLY A 355 -12.61 16.00 15.15
CA GLY A 355 -13.98 15.56 14.86
C GLY A 355 -14.01 14.43 13.84
N ARG A 356 -13.23 14.56 12.76
CA ARG A 356 -13.16 13.47 11.76
C ARG A 356 -12.52 12.21 12.33
N ALA A 357 -11.53 12.30 13.22
CA ALA A 357 -10.92 11.15 13.85
C ALA A 357 -11.91 10.40 14.75
N VAL A 358 -12.78 11.11 15.48
CA VAL A 358 -13.89 10.49 16.23
C VAL A 358 -14.87 9.80 15.28
N VAL A 359 -15.18 10.42 14.13
CA VAL A 359 -16.05 9.80 13.11
C VAL A 359 -15.36 8.61 12.45
N PHE A 360 -14.04 8.66 12.19
CA PHE A 360 -13.29 7.49 11.73
C PHE A 360 -13.44 6.32 12.71
N LEU A 361 -13.27 6.59 14.01
CA LEU A 361 -13.44 5.56 15.04
C LEU A 361 -14.87 5.01 15.07
N ALA A 362 -15.88 5.86 14.88
CA ALA A 362 -17.28 5.46 14.83
C ALA A 362 -17.62 4.58 13.62
N ASN A 363 -16.88 4.71 12.51
CA ASN A 363 -17.03 3.89 11.31
C ASN A 363 -16.33 2.51 11.41
N GLN A 364 -15.53 2.30 12.45
CA GLN A 364 -14.74 1.08 12.59
C GLN A 364 -15.31 0.18 13.73
N SER A 365 -14.79 -1.03 13.83
CA SER A 365 -15.10 -1.91 14.96
C SER A 365 -14.60 -1.33 16.28
N SER A 366 -15.24 -1.70 17.39
CA SER A 366 -15.01 -1.11 18.72
C SER A 366 -13.57 -1.27 19.25
N ASN A 367 -12.77 -2.16 18.68
CA ASN A 367 -11.36 -2.38 19.04
C ASN A 367 -10.37 -1.55 18.21
N HIS A 368 -10.87 -0.73 17.28
CA HIS A 368 -10.01 0.16 16.51
C HIS A 368 -9.47 1.32 17.34
N LYS A 369 -8.36 1.85 16.88
CA LYS A 369 -7.70 3.08 17.38
C LYS A 369 -7.46 4.03 16.23
N VAL A 370 -7.52 5.32 16.48
CA VAL A 370 -7.00 6.33 15.57
C VAL A 370 -5.69 6.84 16.12
N ILE A 371 -4.63 6.78 15.34
CA ILE A 371 -3.30 7.33 15.66
C ILE A 371 -3.11 8.57 14.80
N ALA A 372 -3.03 9.73 15.43
CA ALA A 372 -3.00 11.00 14.74
C ALA A 372 -1.76 11.82 15.11
N ALA A 373 -1.04 12.32 14.14
CA ALA A 373 0.14 13.16 14.36
C ALA A 373 -0.07 14.58 13.81
N SER A 374 0.29 15.55 14.62
CA SER A 374 0.35 16.97 14.22
C SER A 374 1.54 17.24 13.30
N GLU A 375 1.54 18.39 12.60
CA GLU A 375 2.67 18.78 11.74
C GLU A 375 3.97 18.92 12.56
N GLY A 376 5.11 18.61 11.96
CA GLY A 376 6.41 18.66 12.62
C GLY A 376 6.55 17.65 13.77
N THR A 377 5.80 16.55 13.73
CA THR A 377 5.77 15.54 14.79
C THR A 377 5.69 14.13 14.21
N ALA A 378 6.34 13.19 14.87
CA ALA A 378 6.35 11.79 14.48
C ALA A 378 6.11 10.89 15.69
N LEU A 379 5.59 9.69 15.44
CA LEU A 379 5.57 8.56 16.37
C LEU A 379 6.45 7.45 15.79
N PHE A 380 7.51 7.07 16.52
CA PHE A 380 8.33 5.91 16.18
C PHE A 380 7.79 4.70 16.92
N VAL A 381 7.38 3.67 16.17
CA VAL A 381 6.68 2.49 16.66
C VAL A 381 7.57 1.26 16.46
N LYS A 382 7.87 0.53 17.53
CA LYS A 382 8.60 -0.75 17.48
C LYS A 382 7.64 -1.93 17.28
N ALA A 383 8.16 -3.06 16.84
CA ALA A 383 7.39 -4.28 16.59
C ALA A 383 6.56 -4.75 17.81
N ASN A 384 7.06 -4.56 19.03
CA ASN A 384 6.37 -4.90 20.27
C ASN A 384 5.28 -3.89 20.70
N GLY A 385 5.04 -2.84 19.90
CA GLY A 385 4.09 -1.77 20.16
C GLY A 385 4.63 -0.61 21.00
N ASP A 386 5.83 -0.69 21.55
CA ASP A 386 6.46 0.43 22.25
C ASP A 386 6.72 1.57 21.29
N SER A 387 6.24 2.74 21.64
CA SER A 387 6.26 3.90 20.75
C SER A 387 6.65 5.17 21.49
N VAL A 388 7.33 6.08 20.81
CA VAL A 388 7.77 7.37 21.36
C VAL A 388 7.41 8.51 20.39
N ALA A 389 6.81 9.58 20.93
CA ALA A 389 6.56 10.82 20.20
C ALA A 389 7.84 11.65 20.09
N VAL A 390 8.09 12.19 18.90
CA VAL A 390 9.30 12.97 18.57
C VAL A 390 8.89 14.18 17.73
N GLY A 391 9.52 15.31 17.92
CA GLY A 391 9.26 16.54 17.16
C GLY A 391 8.83 17.70 18.06
N ASP A 392 8.02 18.61 17.52
CA ASP A 392 7.70 19.88 18.17
C ASP A 392 6.26 19.96 18.72
N ASN A 393 5.36 19.11 18.21
CA ASN A 393 3.94 19.12 18.54
C ASN A 393 3.49 17.77 19.12
N GLU A 394 2.21 17.46 19.04
CA GLU A 394 1.61 16.34 19.74
C GLU A 394 1.22 15.18 18.80
N VAL A 395 1.26 13.99 19.37
CA VAL A 395 0.60 12.79 18.83
C VAL A 395 -0.63 12.49 19.69
N TYR A 396 -1.70 12.06 19.03
CA TYR A 396 -2.96 11.69 19.68
C TYR A 396 -3.29 10.23 19.37
N VAL A 397 -3.81 9.52 20.37
CA VAL A 397 -4.39 8.18 20.17
C VAL A 397 -5.81 8.20 20.72
N LEU A 398 -6.77 7.90 19.84
CA LEU A 398 -8.19 7.81 20.18
C LEU A 398 -8.60 6.34 20.20
N TYR A 399 -9.41 5.95 21.17
CA TYR A 399 -9.92 4.58 21.27
C TYR A 399 -11.21 4.50 22.11
N ASN A 400 -11.93 3.39 21.97
CA ASN A 400 -13.12 3.12 22.75
C ASN A 400 -12.77 2.56 24.14
N GLY A 401 -13.14 3.28 25.20
CA GLY A 401 -13.02 2.83 26.57
C GLY A 401 -14.30 2.14 27.07
N ALA A 402 -14.31 1.76 28.34
CA ALA A 402 -15.45 1.07 28.95
C ALA A 402 -16.74 1.91 29.03
N THR A 403 -16.62 3.24 28.97
CA THR A 403 -17.75 4.18 29.05
C THR A 403 -18.06 4.85 27.73
N THR A 404 -17.38 4.48 26.66
CA THR A 404 -17.61 5.02 25.32
C THR A 404 -18.97 4.51 24.81
N ASP A 405 -19.78 5.41 24.28
CA ASP A 405 -21.12 5.09 23.77
C ASP A 405 -21.46 5.87 22.49
N LEU A 406 -21.73 5.14 21.42
CA LEU A 406 -22.17 5.68 20.14
C LEU A 406 -23.71 5.69 20.12
N TYR A 407 -24.31 6.77 20.58
CA TYR A 407 -25.79 6.90 20.65
C TYR A 407 -26.41 7.06 19.28
N GLN A 408 -25.77 7.76 18.38
CA GLN A 408 -26.29 8.02 17.04
C GLN A 408 -25.14 7.86 16.03
N GLY A 409 -25.24 6.80 15.26
CA GLY A 409 -24.26 6.44 14.23
C GLY A 409 -24.97 5.79 13.05
N GLN A 410 -25.85 6.55 12.36
CA GLN A 410 -26.58 6.09 11.18
C GLN A 410 -26.36 7.07 10.03
N CYS A 411 -26.36 6.56 8.81
CA CYS A 411 -26.26 7.37 7.61
C CYS A 411 -27.38 8.43 7.55
N GLY A 412 -27.01 9.65 7.15
CA GLY A 412 -27.92 10.78 7.05
C GLY A 412 -28.29 11.41 8.40
N GLN A 413 -27.59 11.06 9.48
CA GLN A 413 -27.80 11.61 10.81
C GLN A 413 -26.50 12.08 11.43
N ALA A 414 -26.57 13.17 12.20
CA ALA A 414 -25.44 13.68 12.94
C ALA A 414 -24.89 12.65 13.94
N VAL A 415 -23.59 12.56 14.05
CA VAL A 415 -22.90 11.63 14.97
C VAL A 415 -23.02 12.13 16.40
N ILE A 416 -23.47 11.27 17.33
CA ILE A 416 -23.42 11.50 18.76
C ILE A 416 -22.59 10.38 19.39
N TYR A 417 -21.38 10.70 19.79
CA TYR A 417 -20.42 9.74 20.30
C TYR A 417 -19.79 10.25 21.59
N ASP A 418 -20.09 9.60 22.69
CA ASP A 418 -19.72 10.04 24.02
C ASP A 418 -18.57 9.25 24.61
N ASN A 419 -17.77 9.94 25.41
CA ASN A 419 -16.69 9.38 26.22
C ASN A 419 -15.64 8.58 25.43
N VAL A 420 -15.27 9.04 24.24
CA VAL A 420 -14.12 8.51 23.50
C VAL A 420 -12.85 8.85 24.26
N ASN A 421 -12.01 7.87 24.56
CA ASN A 421 -10.73 8.10 25.21
C ASN A 421 -9.75 8.76 24.21
N ARG A 422 -9.07 9.80 24.65
CA ARG A 422 -8.05 10.52 23.91
C ARG A 422 -6.78 10.67 24.73
N ILE A 423 -5.71 9.98 24.32
CA ILE A 423 -4.35 10.14 24.84
C ILE A 423 -3.65 11.21 24.02
N LYS A 424 -3.02 12.19 24.67
CA LYS A 424 -2.11 13.15 24.05
C LYS A 424 -0.70 12.90 24.53
N LEU A 425 0.22 12.74 23.59
CA LEU A 425 1.64 12.56 23.82
C LEU A 425 2.38 13.81 23.35
N LEU A 426 3.11 14.42 24.27
CA LEU A 426 4.11 15.46 23.97
C LEU A 426 5.42 14.81 23.50
N PRO A 427 6.34 15.56 22.88
CA PRO A 427 7.67 15.06 22.54
C PRO A 427 8.36 14.33 23.70
N SER A 428 8.98 13.20 23.43
CA SER A 428 9.62 12.27 24.37
C SER A 428 8.66 11.46 25.25
N GLN A 429 7.35 11.67 25.17
CA GLN A 429 6.38 10.80 25.81
C GLN A 429 6.16 9.52 24.99
N SER A 430 5.74 8.47 25.69
CA SER A 430 5.64 7.12 25.12
C SER A 430 4.28 6.50 25.35
N ILE A 431 3.96 5.55 24.48
CA ILE A 431 2.81 4.66 24.58
C ILE A 431 3.21 3.27 24.08
N ASN A 432 2.66 2.23 24.68
CA ASN A 432 2.63 0.93 24.03
C ASN A 432 1.27 0.74 23.34
N LEU A 433 1.25 0.65 22.03
CA LEU A 433 0.02 0.60 21.23
C LEU A 433 -0.80 -0.68 21.45
N ASN A 434 -0.19 -1.76 21.93
CA ASN A 434 -0.89 -3.01 22.19
C ASN A 434 -1.62 -2.99 23.53
N THR A 435 -1.03 -2.38 24.56
CA THR A 435 -1.56 -2.36 25.93
C THR A 435 -2.19 -1.03 26.31
N LEU A 436 -1.94 0.03 25.55
CA LEU A 436 -2.28 1.42 25.80
C LEU A 436 -1.63 2.00 27.08
N ASN A 437 -0.62 1.32 27.65
CA ASN A 437 0.17 1.90 28.72
C ASN A 437 0.95 3.12 28.20
N HIS A 438 0.82 4.26 28.84
CA HIS A 438 1.41 5.53 28.41
C HIS A 438 1.80 6.43 29.57
N ASN A 439 2.62 7.45 29.29
CA ASN A 439 2.94 8.53 30.20
C ASN A 439 2.43 9.92 29.72
N GLY A 440 1.54 9.91 28.73
CA GLY A 440 0.88 11.10 28.21
C GLY A 440 -0.33 11.54 29.05
N ASN A 441 -1.04 12.55 28.57
CA ASN A 441 -2.28 13.02 29.16
C ASN A 441 -3.50 12.35 28.53
N GLU A 442 -4.34 11.75 29.34
CA GLU A 442 -5.57 11.12 28.89
C GLU A 442 -6.81 11.85 29.42
N ILE A 443 -7.78 12.09 28.54
CA ILE A 443 -9.12 12.57 28.86
C ILE A 443 -10.14 11.82 28.01
N THR A 444 -11.42 11.93 28.38
CA THR A 444 -12.51 11.57 27.48
C THR A 444 -13.00 12.78 26.71
N ILE A 445 -13.36 12.57 25.45
CA ILE A 445 -13.98 13.58 24.59
C ILE A 445 -15.31 13.05 24.07
N SER A 446 -16.27 13.94 23.82
CA SER A 446 -17.54 13.61 23.19
C SER A 446 -17.76 14.52 21.98
N VAL A 447 -18.47 13.99 20.98
CA VAL A 447 -18.89 14.73 19.78
C VAL A 447 -20.41 14.66 19.67
N ASP A 448 -21.08 15.81 19.55
CA ASP A 448 -22.50 15.93 19.20
C ASP A 448 -22.65 16.79 17.95
N GLY A 449 -22.68 16.15 16.80
CA GLY A 449 -22.73 16.79 15.48
C GLY A 449 -24.03 17.55 15.16
N ARG A 450 -25.00 17.57 16.07
CA ARG A 450 -26.20 18.40 15.96
C ARG A 450 -25.94 19.87 16.34
N ASN A 451 -24.78 20.16 16.94
CA ASN A 451 -24.40 21.46 17.47
C ASN A 451 -23.20 22.03 16.72
N ASN A 452 -23.16 23.35 16.53
CA ASN A 452 -21.99 24.01 15.93
C ASN A 452 -20.73 23.89 16.82
N ASN A 453 -20.91 23.81 18.14
CA ASN A 453 -19.84 23.53 19.10
C ASN A 453 -19.96 22.06 19.54
N TYR A 454 -19.60 21.17 18.67
CA TYR A 454 -19.82 19.72 18.82
C TYR A 454 -18.86 19.01 19.77
N TYR A 455 -17.78 19.67 20.22
CA TYR A 455 -16.83 19.07 21.16
C TYR A 455 -17.21 19.26 22.63
N SER A 456 -17.07 18.22 23.43
CA SER A 456 -17.06 18.26 24.88
C SER A 456 -15.87 17.46 25.43
N PRO A 457 -14.88 18.10 26.11
CA PRO A 457 -14.76 19.54 26.35
C PRO A 457 -14.57 20.35 25.07
N SER A 458 -14.81 21.65 25.11
CA SER A 458 -14.72 22.56 23.95
C SER A 458 -13.31 22.69 23.36
N SER A 459 -12.30 22.27 24.08
CA SER A 459 -10.91 22.13 23.60
C SER A 459 -10.51 20.64 23.67
N PRO A 460 -10.66 19.89 22.58
CA PRO A 460 -10.42 18.46 22.58
C PRO A 460 -8.93 18.08 22.39
N TYR A 461 -8.05 19.04 22.04
CA TYR A 461 -6.63 18.88 21.79
C TYR A 461 -5.76 18.92 23.05
#